data_fdf7119dbe0478307222466874eb82ed
#
_entry.id   fdf7119dbe0478307222466874eb82ed
#
_cell.length_a   1.000
_cell.length_b   1.000
_cell.length_c   1.000
_cell.angle_alpha   90.00
_cell.angle_beta   90.00
_cell.angle_gamma   90.00
#
_symmetry.space_group_name_H-M   'P 1'
#
loop_
_entity.id
_entity.type
_entity.pdbx_description
1 polymer ?
#
loop_
_entity_poly.entity_id
_entity_poly.type
_entity_poly.pdbx_seq_one_letter_code
_entity_poly.pdbx_strand_id
1 'polypeptide(L)'
;LNLIEQPLRDRSMLVSAWSDADFATSIREPDDPDLLELTQALNALGGQLRNERQRLVQRELLLDTVVQNTPTALVLTDPRDRVVYGNLAARELFGVQGKLEGYAFDELAARLPEALAEPLRAGQDGLVTLTVDGEEDVFHLTRRTFELHGRRHQLTMLRRLTRELARQEVSTWKKVIRVISHELNNALGPIASMAHTGRVYAERGDKDKLLKIFSTIDERARHLESFIGGYARFAKLPSP
;
A
#
# COMPACT_ATOMS: atom_id res chain seq x y z
N LEU A 1 5.89 33.93 60.14
CA LEU A 1 6.73 33.94 58.94
C LEU A 1 6.75 32.53 58.26
N ASN A 2 6.78 31.42 59.03
CA ASN A 2 6.85 30.07 58.45
C ASN A 2 5.57 29.58 57.77
N LEU A 3 4.41 30.15 58.02
CA LEU A 3 3.13 29.70 57.43
C LEU A 3 2.93 30.12 55.97
N ILE A 4 3.63 31.15 55.51
CA ILE A 4 3.51 31.68 54.12
C ILE A 4 4.67 31.21 53.25
N GLU A 5 5.84 30.93 53.82
CA GLU A 5 7.03 30.51 53.04
C GLU A 5 6.94 29.10 52.47
N GLN A 6 6.33 28.17 53.15
CA GLN A 6 6.19 26.76 52.70
C GLN A 6 5.30 26.63 51.46
N PRO A 7 4.09 27.26 51.43
CA PRO A 7 3.25 27.24 50.25
C PRO A 7 3.87 27.89 48.99
N LEU A 8 4.72 28.93 49.17
CA LEU A 8 5.41 29.58 48.05
C LEU A 8 6.58 28.74 47.51
N ARG A 9 7.28 28.01 48.37
CA ARG A 9 8.36 27.06 47.97
C ARG A 9 7.78 25.88 47.18
N ASP A 10 6.66 25.30 47.58
CA ASP A 10 6.01 24.21 46.89
C ASP A 10 5.59 24.59 45.45
N ARG A 11 5.13 25.85 45.27
CA ARG A 11 4.78 26.38 43.95
C ARG A 11 6.00 26.63 43.07
N SER A 12 7.10 27.14 43.64
CA SER A 12 8.36 27.33 42.97
C SER A 12 8.96 25.99 42.51
N MET A 13 8.86 24.97 43.35
CA MET A 13 9.27 23.60 42.99
C MET A 13 8.43 23.00 41.88
N LEU A 14 7.12 23.23 41.85
CA LEU A 14 6.23 22.78 40.79
C LEU A 14 6.61 23.41 39.44
N VAL A 15 6.80 24.72 39.41
CA VAL A 15 7.18 25.46 38.19
C VAL A 15 8.56 24.98 37.70
N SER A 16 9.49 24.68 38.62
CA SER A 16 10.78 24.08 38.28
C SER A 16 10.62 22.67 37.70
N ALA A 17 9.81 21.80 38.30
CA ALA A 17 9.50 20.47 37.79
C ALA A 17 8.86 20.51 36.38
N TRP A 18 7.97 21.49 36.14
CA TRP A 18 7.39 21.71 34.82
C TRP A 18 8.41 22.20 33.80
N SER A 19 9.41 22.97 34.18
CA SER A 19 10.52 23.37 33.32
C SER A 19 11.36 22.14 32.90
N ASP A 20 11.44 21.13 33.77
CA ASP A 20 12.08 19.84 33.49
C ASP A 20 11.10 18.83 32.80
N ALA A 21 9.93 19.34 32.36
CA ALA A 21 8.88 18.57 31.70
C ALA A 21 8.27 17.44 32.58
N ASP A 22 8.40 17.55 33.91
CA ASP A 22 7.69 16.69 34.87
C ASP A 22 6.35 17.31 35.28
N PHE A 23 5.29 16.93 34.59
CA PHE A 23 3.91 17.38 34.85
C PHE A 23 3.15 16.42 35.79
N ALA A 24 3.81 15.41 36.37
CA ALA A 24 3.14 14.44 37.24
C ALA A 24 2.79 15.03 38.63
N THR A 25 3.54 16.03 39.04
CA THR A 25 3.42 16.63 40.37
C THR A 25 2.23 17.58 40.46
N SER A 26 1.45 17.50 41.53
CA SER A 26 0.38 18.42 41.87
C SER A 26 0.61 19.02 43.27
N ILE A 27 0.13 20.23 43.49
CA ILE A 27 0.22 20.89 44.78
C ILE A 27 -1.00 20.51 45.61
N ARG A 28 -0.77 20.22 46.89
CA ARG A 28 -1.87 20.05 47.86
C ARG A 28 -2.62 21.38 48.04
N GLU A 29 -3.93 21.31 48.11
CA GLU A 29 -4.78 22.47 48.31
C GLU A 29 -4.52 23.04 49.72
N PRO A 30 -4.26 24.36 49.83
CA PRO A 30 -4.09 25.06 51.09
C PRO A 30 -5.45 25.42 51.74
N ASP A 31 -5.45 25.66 53.03
CA ASP A 31 -6.64 26.11 53.78
C ASP A 31 -6.95 27.61 53.58
N ASP A 32 -6.00 28.39 53.01
CA ASP A 32 -6.14 29.80 52.74
C ASP A 32 -6.92 30.04 51.44
N PRO A 33 -8.06 30.74 51.45
CA PRO A 33 -8.90 30.97 50.28
C PRO A 33 -8.19 31.70 49.15
N ASP A 34 -7.34 32.67 49.41
CA ASP A 34 -6.61 33.43 48.38
C ASP A 34 -5.56 32.59 47.67
N LEU A 35 -5.00 31.62 48.38
CA LEU A 35 -4.02 30.66 47.84
C LEU A 35 -4.69 29.46 47.18
N LEU A 36 -5.93 29.15 47.55
CA LEU A 36 -6.67 28.00 47.00
C LEU A 36 -6.95 28.17 45.53
N GLU A 37 -7.47 29.34 45.11
CA GLU A 37 -7.77 29.65 43.72
C GLU A 37 -6.53 29.53 42.83
N LEU A 38 -5.39 30.09 43.27
CA LEU A 38 -4.11 29.97 42.54
C LEU A 38 -3.63 28.52 42.46
N THR A 39 -3.78 27.77 43.53
CA THR A 39 -3.37 26.35 43.57
C THR A 39 -4.20 25.49 42.62
N GLN A 40 -5.51 25.73 42.59
CA GLN A 40 -6.42 25.04 41.70
C GLN A 40 -6.11 25.39 40.22
N ALA A 41 -5.84 26.68 39.91
CA ALA A 41 -5.46 27.12 38.58
C ALA A 41 -4.14 26.45 38.11
N LEU A 42 -3.12 26.38 38.99
CA LEU A 42 -1.85 25.70 38.70
C LEU A 42 -2.06 24.20 38.48
N ASN A 43 -2.80 23.52 39.35
CA ASN A 43 -3.09 22.11 39.19
C ASN A 43 -3.88 21.81 37.92
N ALA A 44 -4.85 22.67 37.57
CA ALA A 44 -5.59 22.55 36.30
C ALA A 44 -4.68 22.73 35.09
N LEU A 45 -3.78 23.71 35.10
CA LEU A 45 -2.78 23.93 34.05
C LEU A 45 -1.83 22.73 33.91
N GLY A 46 -1.31 22.20 35.02
CA GLY A 46 -0.49 20.99 35.03
C GLY A 46 -1.21 19.78 34.45
N GLY A 47 -2.50 19.62 34.78
CA GLY A 47 -3.36 18.61 34.21
C GLY A 47 -3.55 18.78 32.69
N GLN A 48 -3.75 20.00 32.21
CA GLN A 48 -3.85 20.28 30.77
C GLN A 48 -2.54 19.99 30.06
N LEU A 49 -1.39 20.42 30.56
CA LEU A 49 -0.06 20.15 29.98
C LEU A 49 0.24 18.66 29.92
N ARG A 50 -0.09 17.92 30.98
CA ARG A 50 0.04 16.45 31.02
C ARG A 50 -0.79 15.78 29.96
N ASN A 51 -2.05 16.14 29.84
CA ASN A 51 -2.97 15.59 28.84
C ASN A 51 -2.50 15.91 27.42
N GLU A 52 -2.03 17.13 27.17
CA GLU A 52 -1.53 17.52 25.85
C GLU A 52 -0.27 16.74 25.48
N ARG A 53 0.69 16.62 26.39
CA ARG A 53 1.88 15.81 26.20
C ARG A 53 1.53 14.35 25.92
N GLN A 54 0.61 13.79 26.69
CA GLN A 54 0.17 12.40 26.49
C GLN A 54 -0.48 12.22 25.12
N ARG A 55 -1.29 13.17 24.67
CA ARG A 55 -1.88 13.15 23.32
C ARG A 55 -0.80 13.22 22.24
N LEU A 56 0.21 14.07 22.40
CA LEU A 56 1.33 14.17 21.46
C LEU A 56 2.09 12.85 21.38
N VAL A 57 2.46 12.24 22.51
CA VAL A 57 3.16 10.96 22.56
C VAL A 57 2.32 9.83 21.92
N GLN A 58 1.01 9.78 22.22
CA GLN A 58 0.11 8.81 21.60
C GLN A 58 0.01 8.99 20.08
N ARG A 59 -0.07 10.24 19.61
CA ARG A 59 -0.13 10.56 18.19
C ARG A 59 1.18 10.19 17.50
N GLU A 60 2.31 10.49 18.09
CA GLU A 60 3.63 10.13 17.57
C GLU A 60 3.78 8.60 17.46
N LEU A 61 3.44 7.86 18.51
CA LEU A 61 3.47 6.41 18.52
C LEU A 61 2.54 5.79 17.46
N LEU A 62 1.33 6.35 17.30
CA LEU A 62 0.40 5.89 16.29
C LEU A 62 0.96 6.11 14.87
N LEU A 63 1.49 7.32 14.59
CA LEU A 63 2.08 7.64 13.30
C LEU A 63 3.29 6.74 13.01
N ASP A 64 4.19 6.56 13.96
CA ASP A 64 5.33 5.67 13.80
C ASP A 64 4.88 4.22 13.54
N THR A 65 3.91 3.72 14.31
CA THR A 65 3.35 2.38 14.10
C THR A 65 2.77 2.21 12.70
N VAL A 66 2.01 3.18 12.20
CA VAL A 66 1.41 3.12 10.85
C VAL A 66 2.51 3.13 9.78
N VAL A 67 3.49 4.03 9.90
CA VAL A 67 4.56 4.16 8.90
C VAL A 67 5.48 2.95 8.92
N GLN A 68 5.83 2.41 10.11
CA GLN A 68 6.67 1.21 10.23
C GLN A 68 6.02 -0.04 9.63
N ASN A 69 4.69 -0.18 9.74
CA ASN A 69 3.97 -1.36 9.26
C ASN A 69 3.38 -1.20 7.84
N THR A 70 3.63 -0.09 7.16
CA THR A 70 3.22 0.04 5.75
C THR A 70 4.06 -0.88 4.86
N PRO A 71 3.46 -1.58 3.87
CA PRO A 71 4.19 -2.45 2.95
C PRO A 71 5.02 -1.69 1.90
N THR A 72 4.94 -0.38 1.88
CA THR A 72 5.76 0.48 1.02
C THR A 72 7.07 0.78 1.72
N ALA A 73 8.21 0.50 1.09
CA ALA A 73 9.51 0.92 1.58
C ALA A 73 9.61 2.44 1.52
N LEU A 74 9.83 3.07 2.67
CA LEU A 74 9.93 4.51 2.83
C LEU A 74 11.33 4.87 3.32
N VAL A 75 12.02 5.73 2.59
CA VAL A 75 13.34 6.26 2.95
C VAL A 75 13.31 7.77 2.85
N LEU A 76 13.66 8.43 3.95
CA LEU A 76 13.83 9.87 4.02
C LEU A 76 15.31 10.20 4.08
N THR A 77 15.76 11.08 3.20
CA THR A 77 17.16 11.56 3.19
C THR A 77 17.25 13.06 3.46
N ASP A 78 18.38 13.46 4.02
CA ASP A 78 18.76 14.85 4.23
C ASP A 78 19.35 15.47 2.92
N PRO A 79 19.69 16.78 2.91
CA PRO A 79 20.30 17.43 1.75
C PRO A 79 21.66 16.86 1.31
N ARG A 80 22.29 16.01 2.13
CA ARG A 80 23.54 15.32 1.83
C ARG A 80 23.34 13.87 1.41
N ASP A 81 22.10 13.49 1.06
CA ASP A 81 21.69 12.13 0.72
C ASP A 81 21.97 11.08 1.81
N ARG A 82 22.02 11.51 3.09
CA ARG A 82 22.09 10.59 4.21
C ARG A 82 20.69 10.25 4.71
N VAL A 83 20.46 8.98 4.97
CA VAL A 83 19.19 8.51 5.50
C VAL A 83 18.98 9.05 6.91
N VAL A 84 17.88 9.75 7.12
CA VAL A 84 17.41 10.25 8.42
C VAL A 84 16.24 9.44 8.97
N TYR A 85 15.55 8.67 8.11
CA TYR A 85 14.48 7.76 8.50
C TYR A 85 14.30 6.65 7.46
N GLY A 86 14.01 5.43 7.94
CA GLY A 86 13.60 4.32 7.10
C GLY A 86 12.69 3.36 7.86
N ASN A 87 11.57 2.96 7.24
CA ASN A 87 10.61 2.04 7.84
C ASN A 87 11.06 0.57 7.72
N LEU A 88 10.27 -0.35 8.31
CA LEU A 88 10.57 -1.79 8.30
C LEU A 88 10.70 -2.34 6.87
N ALA A 89 9.76 -1.99 5.97
CA ALA A 89 9.80 -2.46 4.58
C ALA A 89 11.06 -1.98 3.83
N ALA A 90 11.57 -0.78 4.13
CA ALA A 90 12.83 -0.31 3.58
C ALA A 90 14.04 -1.12 4.10
N ARG A 91 14.05 -1.46 5.39
CA ARG A 91 15.10 -2.31 5.98
C ARG A 91 15.14 -3.69 5.34
N GLU A 92 13.98 -4.29 5.15
CA GLU A 92 13.84 -5.59 4.47
C GLU A 92 14.30 -5.52 3.01
N LEU A 93 13.88 -4.49 2.28
CA LEU A 93 14.26 -4.27 0.87
C LEU A 93 15.77 -4.16 0.69
N PHE A 94 16.45 -3.37 1.54
CA PHE A 94 17.91 -3.17 1.46
C PHE A 94 18.73 -4.25 2.19
N GLY A 95 18.07 -5.23 2.82
CA GLY A 95 18.74 -6.30 3.55
C GLY A 95 19.56 -5.80 4.74
N VAL A 96 19.10 -4.76 5.44
CA VAL A 96 19.79 -4.16 6.60
C VAL A 96 19.15 -4.63 7.89
N GLN A 97 19.95 -5.31 8.73
CA GLN A 97 19.53 -5.63 10.09
C GLN A 97 19.80 -4.44 11.00
N GLY A 98 18.76 -3.71 11.38
CA GLY A 98 18.87 -2.56 12.26
C GLY A 98 18.37 -1.26 11.63
N LYS A 99 18.90 -0.12 12.11
CA LYS A 99 18.47 1.19 11.65
C LYS A 99 19.15 1.56 10.35
N LEU A 100 18.42 2.25 9.46
CA LEU A 100 18.96 2.77 8.19
C LEU A 100 19.58 4.15 8.35
N GLU A 101 19.31 4.84 9.45
CA GLU A 101 19.77 6.21 9.71
C GLU A 101 21.28 6.30 9.69
N GLY A 102 21.80 7.31 8.98
CA GLY A 102 23.23 7.57 8.82
C GLY A 102 23.88 6.91 7.60
N TYR A 103 23.26 5.90 6.97
CA TYR A 103 23.77 5.36 5.70
C TYR A 103 23.67 6.41 4.58
N ALA A 104 24.63 6.38 3.64
CA ALA A 104 24.46 7.10 2.38
C ALA A 104 23.44 6.37 1.50
N PHE A 105 22.55 7.11 0.85
CA PHE A 105 21.49 6.52 0.03
C PHE A 105 22.06 5.68 -1.12
N ASP A 106 23.14 6.13 -1.73
CA ASP A 106 23.86 5.41 -2.79
C ASP A 106 24.42 4.06 -2.34
N GLU A 107 24.91 3.97 -1.08
CA GLU A 107 25.37 2.69 -0.50
C GLU A 107 24.22 1.69 -0.35
N LEU A 108 23.02 2.16 0.00
CA LEU A 108 21.85 1.32 0.07
C LEU A 108 21.35 0.91 -1.32
N ALA A 109 21.31 1.85 -2.26
CA ALA A 109 20.94 1.58 -3.64
C ALA A 109 21.86 0.54 -4.29
N ALA A 110 23.17 0.59 -3.99
CA ALA A 110 24.15 -0.37 -4.50
C ALA A 110 23.95 -1.81 -4.03
N ARG A 111 23.12 -2.04 -3.01
CA ARG A 111 22.75 -3.40 -2.53
C ARG A 111 21.65 -4.04 -3.36
N LEU A 112 20.95 -3.26 -4.17
CA LEU A 112 19.84 -3.72 -5.00
C LEU A 112 20.35 -4.14 -6.38
N PRO A 113 19.59 -4.98 -7.11
CA PRO A 113 19.86 -5.24 -8.52
C PRO A 113 19.95 -3.95 -9.33
N GLU A 114 20.86 -3.88 -10.30
CA GLU A 114 21.13 -2.64 -11.06
C GLU A 114 19.89 -2.07 -11.74
N ALA A 115 19.00 -2.93 -12.22
CA ALA A 115 17.72 -2.52 -12.81
C ALA A 115 16.84 -1.67 -11.85
N LEU A 116 16.99 -1.82 -10.54
CA LEU A 116 16.29 -1.01 -9.53
C LEU A 116 17.20 0.11 -8.99
N ALA A 117 18.50 -0.15 -8.87
CA ALA A 117 19.48 0.78 -8.33
C ALA A 117 19.64 2.02 -9.22
N GLU A 118 19.70 1.85 -10.55
CA GLU A 118 19.86 2.94 -11.50
C GLU A 118 18.71 3.95 -11.49
N PRO A 119 17.41 3.56 -11.60
CA PRO A 119 16.29 4.48 -11.46
C PRO A 119 16.22 5.16 -10.09
N LEU A 120 16.62 4.44 -9.03
CA LEU A 120 16.69 5.00 -7.68
C LEU A 120 17.72 6.13 -7.59
N ARG A 121 18.94 5.95 -8.12
CA ARG A 121 19.98 6.98 -8.15
C ARG A 121 19.58 8.15 -9.05
N ALA A 122 19.03 7.86 -10.23
CA ALA A 122 18.56 8.88 -11.18
C ALA A 122 17.36 9.68 -10.66
N GLY A 123 16.67 9.22 -9.59
CA GLY A 123 15.50 9.89 -9.03
C GLY A 123 14.27 9.87 -9.94
N GLN A 124 14.18 8.89 -10.82
CA GLN A 124 13.09 8.74 -11.77
C GLN A 124 11.87 8.10 -11.09
N ASP A 125 10.72 8.76 -11.23
CA ASP A 125 9.43 8.15 -10.87
C ASP A 125 9.01 7.17 -11.97
N GLY A 126 8.47 6.00 -11.60
CA GLY A 126 7.97 5.07 -12.60
C GLY A 126 7.84 3.63 -12.10
N LEU A 127 7.56 2.75 -13.06
CA LEU A 127 7.51 1.30 -12.82
C LEU A 127 8.83 0.68 -13.24
N VAL A 128 9.36 -0.19 -12.38
CA VAL A 128 10.58 -0.95 -12.63
C VAL A 128 10.25 -2.43 -12.50
N THR A 129 10.54 -3.22 -13.53
CA THR A 129 10.37 -4.67 -13.51
C THR A 129 11.70 -5.34 -13.25
N LEU A 130 11.73 -6.26 -12.29
CA LEU A 130 12.85 -7.14 -11.98
C LEU A 130 12.46 -8.57 -12.28
N THR A 131 13.31 -9.28 -13.00
CA THR A 131 13.16 -10.72 -13.18
C THR A 131 14.19 -11.43 -12.30
N VAL A 132 13.72 -12.17 -11.30
CA VAL A 132 14.54 -12.96 -10.37
C VAL A 132 14.03 -14.39 -10.40
N ASP A 133 14.91 -15.34 -10.73
CA ASP A 133 14.58 -16.79 -10.81
C ASP A 133 13.40 -17.12 -11.74
N GLY A 134 13.16 -16.30 -12.76
CA GLY A 134 12.05 -16.47 -13.72
C GLY A 134 10.71 -15.88 -13.25
N GLU A 135 10.65 -15.28 -12.07
CA GLU A 135 9.50 -14.51 -11.60
C GLU A 135 9.72 -13.01 -11.85
N GLU A 136 8.66 -12.35 -12.29
CA GLU A 136 8.67 -10.89 -12.50
C GLU A 136 8.11 -10.18 -11.28
N ASP A 137 8.93 -9.30 -10.71
CA ASP A 137 8.55 -8.37 -9.66
C ASP A 137 8.45 -6.96 -10.23
N VAL A 138 7.30 -6.32 -10.04
CA VAL A 138 7.08 -4.94 -10.47
C VAL A 138 7.10 -4.03 -9.25
N PHE A 139 7.96 -3.03 -9.29
CA PHE A 139 8.09 -1.99 -8.28
C PHE A 139 7.61 -0.65 -8.82
N HIS A 140 6.83 0.07 -8.04
CA HIS A 140 6.51 1.46 -8.28
C HIS A 140 7.42 2.34 -7.44
N LEU A 141 8.28 3.08 -8.11
CA LEU A 141 9.20 4.05 -7.53
C LEU A 141 8.59 5.44 -7.59
N THR A 142 8.62 6.15 -6.47
CA THR A 142 8.17 7.54 -6.39
C THR A 142 9.11 8.32 -5.49
N ARG A 143 9.54 9.52 -5.94
CA ARG A 143 10.37 10.43 -5.16
C ARG A 143 9.66 11.77 -4.97
N ARG A 144 9.68 12.28 -3.76
CA ARG A 144 9.11 13.58 -3.40
C ARG A 144 10.11 14.39 -2.60
N THR A 145 10.22 15.65 -2.95
CA THR A 145 11.06 16.62 -2.23
C THR A 145 10.18 17.54 -1.42
N PHE A 146 10.57 17.83 -0.18
CA PHE A 146 9.89 18.77 0.69
C PHE A 146 10.90 19.52 1.57
N GLU A 147 10.46 20.63 2.17
CA GLU A 147 11.26 21.39 3.11
C GLU A 147 10.88 21.06 4.55
N LEU A 148 11.88 20.75 5.36
CA LEU A 148 11.73 20.58 6.80
C LEU A 148 12.80 21.46 7.50
N HIS A 149 12.34 22.37 8.37
CA HIS A 149 13.20 23.35 9.06
C HIS A 149 14.10 24.15 8.11
N GLY A 150 13.58 24.59 6.96
CA GLY A 150 14.31 25.34 5.95
C GLY A 150 15.38 24.54 5.19
N ARG A 151 15.36 23.21 5.30
CA ARG A 151 16.27 22.30 4.58
C ARG A 151 15.49 21.36 3.68
N ARG A 152 16.00 21.14 2.47
CA ARG A 152 15.40 20.26 1.49
C ARG A 152 15.67 18.80 1.87
N HIS A 153 14.60 18.00 1.97
CA HIS A 153 14.65 16.56 2.24
C HIS A 153 13.99 15.82 1.08
N GLN A 154 14.38 14.56 0.88
CA GLN A 154 13.80 13.71 -0.16
C GLN A 154 13.17 12.48 0.49
N LEU A 155 11.92 12.21 0.13
CA LEU A 155 11.21 10.99 0.47
C LEU A 155 11.18 10.08 -0.76
N THR A 156 11.84 8.95 -0.67
CA THR A 156 11.81 7.89 -1.68
C THR A 156 10.89 6.78 -1.21
N MET A 157 9.95 6.38 -2.08
CA MET A 157 8.96 5.34 -1.82
C MET A 157 9.09 4.26 -2.88
N LEU A 158 9.20 2.99 -2.44
CA LEU A 158 9.18 1.82 -3.31
C LEU A 158 8.06 0.90 -2.87
N ARG A 159 7.11 0.65 -3.78
CA ARG A 159 6.00 -0.26 -3.55
C ARG A 159 6.08 -1.43 -4.51
N ARG A 160 6.12 -2.66 -3.98
CA ARG A 160 6.02 -3.88 -4.78
C ARG A 160 4.57 -4.10 -5.20
N LEU A 161 4.30 -4.12 -6.51
CA LEU A 161 2.96 -4.23 -7.09
C LEU A 161 2.61 -5.63 -7.59
N THR A 162 3.54 -6.57 -7.57
CA THR A 162 3.39 -7.91 -8.17
C THR A 162 2.11 -8.62 -7.71
N ARG A 163 1.76 -8.52 -6.42
CA ARG A 163 0.54 -9.15 -5.89
C ARG A 163 -0.76 -8.51 -6.39
N GLU A 164 -0.77 -7.18 -6.52
CA GLU A 164 -1.91 -6.42 -7.01
C GLU A 164 -2.15 -6.68 -8.49
N LEU A 165 -1.09 -6.69 -9.30
CA LEU A 165 -1.13 -7.01 -10.73
C LEU A 165 -1.59 -8.46 -10.95
N ALA A 166 -1.01 -9.43 -10.24
CA ALA A 166 -1.42 -10.82 -10.33
C ALA A 166 -2.91 -11.03 -9.99
N ARG A 167 -3.44 -10.33 -8.97
CA ARG A 167 -4.88 -10.38 -8.64
C ARG A 167 -5.74 -9.77 -9.73
N GLN A 168 -5.30 -8.70 -10.34
CA GLN A 168 -6.02 -8.05 -11.45
C GLN A 168 -6.02 -8.94 -12.70
N GLU A 169 -4.89 -9.55 -13.04
CA GLU A 169 -4.78 -10.53 -14.12
C GLU A 169 -5.71 -11.72 -13.90
N VAL A 170 -5.69 -12.36 -12.73
CA VAL A 170 -6.59 -13.47 -12.40
C VAL A 170 -8.06 -13.04 -12.50
N SER A 171 -8.42 -11.83 -12.07
CA SER A 171 -9.78 -11.30 -12.22
C SER A 171 -10.16 -11.13 -13.69
N THR A 172 -9.26 -10.61 -14.50
CA THR A 172 -9.45 -10.43 -15.95
C THR A 172 -9.59 -11.79 -16.65
N TRP A 173 -8.70 -12.74 -16.36
CA TRP A 173 -8.78 -14.10 -16.89
C TRP A 173 -10.08 -14.81 -16.50
N LYS A 174 -10.56 -14.67 -15.27
CA LYS A 174 -11.87 -15.21 -14.84
C LYS A 174 -13.03 -14.64 -15.69
N LYS A 175 -13.00 -13.36 -16.02
CA LYS A 175 -13.99 -12.73 -16.91
C LYS A 175 -13.91 -13.30 -18.33
N VAL A 176 -12.71 -13.39 -18.87
CA VAL A 176 -12.46 -13.96 -20.22
C VAL A 176 -12.93 -15.40 -20.29
N ILE A 177 -12.54 -16.26 -19.33
CA ILE A 177 -12.97 -17.66 -19.27
C ILE A 177 -14.49 -17.77 -19.20
N ARG A 178 -15.15 -16.91 -18.43
CA ARG A 178 -16.63 -16.91 -18.33
C ARG A 178 -17.28 -16.58 -19.66
N VAL A 179 -16.79 -15.58 -20.39
CA VAL A 179 -17.31 -15.22 -21.72
C VAL A 179 -17.10 -16.35 -22.72
N ILE A 180 -15.90 -16.91 -22.76
CA ILE A 180 -15.59 -18.06 -23.64
C ILE A 180 -16.51 -19.24 -23.31
N SER A 181 -16.67 -19.61 -22.04
CA SER A 181 -17.53 -20.71 -21.62
C SER A 181 -19.00 -20.48 -22.01
N HIS A 182 -19.47 -19.25 -21.89
CA HIS A 182 -20.84 -18.89 -22.27
C HIS A 182 -21.05 -19.03 -23.78
N GLU A 183 -20.14 -18.52 -24.62
CA GLU A 183 -20.23 -18.65 -26.08
C GLU A 183 -20.05 -20.08 -26.58
N LEU A 184 -19.14 -20.86 -25.95
CA LEU A 184 -19.02 -22.28 -26.23
C LEU A 184 -20.35 -23.04 -25.95
N ASN A 185 -20.96 -22.82 -24.80
CA ASN A 185 -22.22 -23.48 -24.45
C ASN A 185 -23.36 -23.05 -25.37
N ASN A 186 -23.40 -21.75 -25.75
CA ASN A 186 -24.42 -21.22 -26.67
C ASN A 186 -24.29 -21.80 -28.09
N ALA A 187 -23.09 -22.15 -28.52
CA ALA A 187 -22.84 -22.74 -29.83
C ALA A 187 -23.01 -24.28 -29.82
N LEU A 188 -22.42 -24.97 -28.83
CA LEU A 188 -22.38 -26.43 -28.76
C LEU A 188 -23.76 -27.06 -28.44
N GLY A 189 -24.56 -26.43 -27.59
CA GLY A 189 -25.90 -26.92 -27.26
C GLY A 189 -26.80 -27.08 -28.50
N PRO A 190 -27.02 -26.03 -29.31
CA PRO A 190 -27.75 -26.11 -30.57
C PRO A 190 -27.15 -27.10 -31.59
N ILE A 191 -25.81 -27.14 -31.72
CA ILE A 191 -25.14 -28.11 -32.63
C ILE A 191 -25.47 -29.54 -32.24
N ALA A 192 -25.35 -29.90 -30.94
CA ALA A 192 -25.69 -31.21 -30.44
C ALA A 192 -27.17 -31.56 -30.65
N SER A 193 -28.08 -30.61 -30.39
CA SER A 193 -29.53 -30.80 -30.65
C SER A 193 -29.83 -31.00 -32.13
N MET A 194 -29.23 -30.20 -33.01
CA MET A 194 -29.39 -30.33 -34.47
C MET A 194 -28.78 -31.64 -35.01
N ALA A 195 -27.66 -32.09 -34.49
CA ALA A 195 -27.09 -33.37 -34.83
C ALA A 195 -27.98 -34.54 -34.44
N HIS A 196 -28.64 -34.49 -33.26
CA HIS A 196 -29.64 -35.45 -32.84
C HIS A 196 -30.84 -35.45 -33.78
N THR A 197 -31.40 -34.28 -34.08
CA THR A 197 -32.56 -34.09 -34.95
C THR A 197 -32.23 -34.58 -36.39
N GLY A 198 -31.01 -34.27 -36.88
CA GLY A 198 -30.52 -34.72 -38.18
C GLY A 198 -30.51 -36.26 -38.31
N ARG A 199 -30.16 -36.98 -37.28
CA ARG A 199 -30.23 -38.47 -37.24
C ARG A 199 -31.68 -38.96 -37.46
N VAL A 200 -32.66 -38.37 -36.85
CA VAL A 200 -34.07 -38.72 -37.00
C VAL A 200 -34.56 -38.46 -38.42
N TYR A 201 -34.13 -37.34 -39.07
CA TYR A 201 -34.52 -37.07 -40.46
C TYR A 201 -33.76 -37.96 -41.46
N ALA A 202 -32.53 -38.37 -41.16
CA ALA A 202 -31.79 -39.34 -41.97
C ALA A 202 -32.52 -40.69 -41.98
N GLU A 203 -33.01 -41.18 -40.83
CA GLU A 203 -33.78 -42.45 -40.73
C GLU A 203 -35.11 -42.38 -41.50
N ARG A 204 -35.70 -41.19 -41.63
CA ARG A 204 -36.95 -40.94 -42.35
C ARG A 204 -36.76 -40.66 -43.85
N GLY A 205 -35.52 -40.55 -44.32
CA GLY A 205 -35.19 -40.24 -45.73
C GLY A 205 -35.47 -38.79 -46.15
N ASP A 206 -35.70 -37.87 -45.23
CA ASP A 206 -36.03 -36.45 -45.53
C ASP A 206 -34.74 -35.63 -45.82
N LYS A 207 -34.28 -35.71 -47.07
CA LYS A 207 -33.04 -35.10 -47.51
C LYS A 207 -33.04 -33.59 -47.40
N ASP A 208 -34.16 -32.91 -47.67
CA ASP A 208 -34.22 -31.45 -47.67
C ASP A 208 -34.06 -30.89 -46.26
N LYS A 209 -34.68 -31.50 -45.27
CA LYS A 209 -34.52 -31.10 -43.87
C LYS A 209 -33.12 -31.45 -43.34
N LEU A 210 -32.56 -32.57 -43.76
CA LEU A 210 -31.21 -32.94 -43.40
C LEU A 210 -30.17 -31.93 -43.90
N LEU A 211 -30.29 -31.48 -45.14
CA LEU A 211 -29.40 -30.45 -45.70
C LEU A 211 -29.48 -29.12 -44.96
N LYS A 212 -30.72 -28.69 -44.57
CA LYS A 212 -30.89 -27.46 -43.76
C LYS A 212 -30.23 -27.60 -42.39
N ILE A 213 -30.31 -28.76 -41.74
CA ILE A 213 -29.67 -28.97 -40.44
C ILE A 213 -28.16 -28.89 -40.56
N PHE A 214 -27.58 -29.55 -41.57
CA PHE A 214 -26.11 -29.50 -41.80
C PHE A 214 -25.64 -28.10 -42.12
N SER A 215 -26.37 -27.34 -42.95
CA SER A 215 -26.07 -25.94 -43.21
C SER A 215 -26.03 -25.08 -41.95
N THR A 216 -26.99 -25.28 -41.05
CA THR A 216 -27.07 -24.54 -39.77
C THR A 216 -25.94 -24.95 -38.80
N ILE A 217 -25.58 -26.26 -38.77
CA ILE A 217 -24.45 -26.73 -37.97
C ILE A 217 -23.14 -26.12 -38.48
N ASP A 218 -22.92 -26.09 -39.82
CA ASP A 218 -21.74 -25.49 -40.41
C ASP A 218 -21.61 -24.00 -40.12
N GLU A 219 -22.71 -23.24 -40.21
CA GLU A 219 -22.78 -21.84 -39.86
C GLU A 219 -22.39 -21.58 -38.38
N ARG A 220 -22.93 -22.39 -37.45
CA ARG A 220 -22.62 -22.30 -36.03
C ARG A 220 -21.18 -22.67 -35.71
N ALA A 221 -20.63 -23.71 -36.39
CA ALA A 221 -19.26 -24.10 -36.24
C ALA A 221 -18.27 -23.03 -36.72
N ARG A 222 -18.55 -22.40 -37.86
CA ARG A 222 -17.73 -21.29 -38.39
C ARG A 222 -17.81 -20.06 -37.48
N HIS A 223 -18.96 -19.76 -36.92
CA HIS A 223 -19.10 -18.65 -35.96
C HIS A 223 -18.22 -18.91 -34.73
N LEU A 224 -18.25 -20.12 -34.20
CA LEU A 224 -17.43 -20.52 -33.06
C LEU A 224 -15.92 -20.47 -33.37
N GLU A 225 -15.51 -20.94 -34.55
CA GLU A 225 -14.12 -20.86 -35.03
C GLU A 225 -13.62 -19.43 -35.12
N SER A 226 -14.43 -18.53 -35.70
CA SER A 226 -14.13 -17.09 -35.80
C SER A 226 -14.00 -16.44 -34.42
N PHE A 227 -14.90 -16.78 -33.49
CA PHE A 227 -14.88 -16.30 -32.14
C PHE A 227 -13.59 -16.72 -31.42
N ILE A 228 -13.24 -18.03 -31.45
CA ILE A 228 -12.00 -18.56 -30.82
C ILE A 228 -10.77 -17.94 -31.46
N GLY A 229 -10.73 -17.81 -32.78
CA GLY A 229 -9.62 -17.20 -33.51
C GLY A 229 -9.42 -15.71 -33.20
N GLY A 230 -10.50 -14.99 -32.90
CA GLY A 230 -10.47 -13.63 -32.41
C GLY A 230 -9.81 -13.53 -31.03
N TYR A 231 -10.21 -14.39 -30.11
CA TYR A 231 -9.63 -14.44 -28.75
C TYR A 231 -8.17 -14.91 -28.74
N ALA A 232 -7.80 -15.89 -29.56
CA ALA A 232 -6.42 -16.34 -29.68
C ALA A 232 -5.46 -15.24 -30.18
N ARG A 233 -5.94 -14.34 -31.03
CA ARG A 233 -5.19 -13.15 -31.45
C ARG A 233 -5.04 -12.14 -30.33
N PHE A 234 -6.09 -11.90 -29.54
CA PHE A 234 -6.06 -11.02 -28.38
C PHE A 234 -5.08 -11.51 -27.29
N ALA A 235 -5.05 -12.83 -27.04
CA ALA A 235 -4.14 -13.45 -26.07
C ALA A 235 -2.65 -13.44 -26.51
N LYS A 236 -2.35 -13.20 -27.79
CA LYS A 236 -0.98 -13.12 -28.35
C LYS A 236 -0.47 -11.68 -28.49
N LEU A 237 -1.25 -10.66 -28.13
CA LEU A 237 -0.77 -9.28 -28.14
C LEU A 237 0.23 -9.12 -26.99
N PRO A 238 1.45 -8.61 -27.26
CA PRO A 238 2.39 -8.29 -26.21
C PRO A 238 1.78 -7.24 -25.27
N SER A 239 2.02 -7.38 -23.98
CA SER A 239 1.64 -6.38 -23.00
C SER A 239 2.25 -5.02 -23.38
N PRO A 240 1.50 -3.92 -23.22
CA PRO A 240 2.00 -2.57 -23.56
C PRO A 240 3.20 -2.17 -22.71
#